data_734de412eacfdd0f403a1989f3b97076
#
_entry.id   734de412eacfdd0f403a1989f3b97076
#
_cell.length_a   1.000
_cell.length_b   1.000
_cell.length_c   1.000
_cell.angle_alpha   90.00
_cell.angle_beta   90.00
_cell.angle_gamma   90.00
#
_symmetry.space_group_name_H-M   'P 1'
#
loop_
_entity.id
_entity.type
_entity.pdbx_description
1 polymer ?
#
loop_
_entity_poly.entity_id
_entity_poly.type
_entity_poly.pdbx_seq_one_letter_code
_entity_poly.pdbx_strand_id
1 'polypeptide(L)' 'MKDEFTYYTVSWILQKEIKSRKFYDKKEALEWNELLPEEQRYEVKKHTEIIEV' A
#
# COMPACT_ATOMS: atom_id res chain seq x y z
N MET A 1 0.94 4.84 -27.34
CA MET A 1 -0.12 4.86 -26.29
C MET A 1 0.50 4.74 -24.93
N LYS A 2 -0.04 5.47 -23.96
CA LYS A 2 0.39 5.37 -22.58
C LYS A 2 -0.70 4.71 -21.76
N ASP A 3 -0.31 3.76 -20.94
CA ASP A 3 -1.20 3.12 -19.99
C ASP A 3 -0.80 3.53 -18.59
N GLU A 4 -1.77 3.81 -17.74
CA GLU A 4 -1.54 4.27 -16.40
C GLU A 4 -2.23 3.32 -15.41
N PHE A 5 -1.51 2.87 -14.40
CA PHE A 5 -2.14 2.11 -13.34
C PHE A 5 -1.67 2.59 -11.97
N THR A 6 -2.56 2.45 -11.00
CA THR A 6 -2.34 2.88 -9.64
C THR A 6 -2.36 1.69 -8.70
N TYR A 7 -1.43 1.66 -7.77
CA TYR A 7 -1.44 0.67 -6.70
C TYR A 7 -1.11 1.34 -5.36
N TYR A 8 -1.33 0.64 -4.29
CA TYR A 8 -1.14 1.15 -2.94
C TYR A 8 -0.24 0.21 -2.17
N THR A 9 0.64 0.76 -1.35
CA THR A 9 1.49 -0.03 -0.46
C THR A 9 1.15 0.33 0.98
N VAL A 10 0.77 -0.67 1.75
CA VAL A 10 0.53 -0.51 3.18
C VAL A 10 1.74 -1.05 3.92
N SER A 11 2.35 -0.22 4.76
CA SER A 11 3.52 -0.60 5.54
C SER A 11 3.17 -0.60 7.02
N TRP A 12 3.78 -1.53 7.75
CA TRP A 12 3.59 -1.64 9.19
C TRP A 12 4.88 -2.10 9.86
N ILE A 13 4.96 -1.92 11.17
CA ILE A 13 6.12 -2.31 11.96
C ILE A 13 5.79 -3.55 12.77
N LEU A 14 6.58 -4.60 12.60
CA LEU A 14 6.42 -5.85 13.35
C LEU A 14 7.79 -6.31 13.83
N GLN A 15 7.95 -6.49 15.14
CA GLN A 15 9.20 -6.94 15.75
C GLN A 15 10.42 -6.15 15.29
N LYS A 16 10.29 -4.82 15.28
CA LYS A 16 11.34 -3.88 14.86
C LYS A 16 11.69 -3.95 13.37
N GLU A 17 10.89 -4.65 12.58
CA GLU A 17 11.05 -4.71 11.14
C GLU A 17 9.90 -4.01 10.45
N ILE A 18 10.17 -3.36 9.33
CA ILE A 18 9.14 -2.75 8.50
C ILE A 18 8.70 -3.77 7.47
N LYS A 19 7.41 -4.09 7.49
CA LYS A 19 6.79 -4.98 6.52
C LYS A 19 5.90 -4.16 5.60
N SER A 20 5.68 -4.64 4.39
CA SER A 20 4.79 -3.97 3.47
C SER A 20 4.03 -4.97 2.60
N ARG A 21 2.88 -4.53 2.11
CA ARG A 21 2.05 -5.32 1.22
C ARG A 21 1.47 -4.42 0.15
N LYS A 22 1.43 -4.93 -1.08
CA LYS A 22 0.91 -4.21 -2.24
C LYS A 22 -0.57 -4.54 -2.46
N PHE A 23 -1.34 -3.51 -2.73
CA PHE A 23 -2.76 -3.64 -3.05
C PHE A 23 -3.06 -2.85 -4.33
N TYR A 24 -3.94 -3.38 -5.16
CA TYR A 24 -4.37 -2.70 -6.38
C TYR A 24 -5.69 -1.94 -6.20
N ASP A 25 -6.35 -2.12 -5.06
CA ASP A 25 -7.61 -1.45 -4.73
C ASP A 25 -7.40 -0.61 -3.47
N LYS A 26 -7.76 0.67 -3.54
CA LYS A 26 -7.66 1.60 -2.42
C LYS A 26 -8.45 1.10 -1.21
N LYS A 27 -9.66 0.60 -1.45
CA LYS A 27 -10.52 0.11 -0.38
C LYS A 27 -9.88 -1.04 0.38
N GLU A 28 -9.29 -2.00 -0.34
CA GLU A 28 -8.62 -3.13 0.28
C GLU A 28 -7.41 -2.69 1.09
N ALA A 29 -6.64 -1.73 0.56
CA ALA A 29 -5.49 -1.18 1.27
C ALA A 29 -5.89 -0.54 2.59
N LEU A 30 -6.96 0.26 2.58
CA LEU A 30 -7.45 0.93 3.78
C LEU A 30 -8.02 -0.06 4.79
N GLU A 31 -8.74 -1.07 4.33
CA GLU A 31 -9.26 -2.11 5.19
C GLU A 31 -8.13 -2.88 5.89
N TRP A 32 -7.09 -3.23 5.14
CA TRP A 32 -5.93 -3.89 5.73
C TRP A 32 -5.27 -3.02 6.79
N ASN A 33 -5.11 -1.73 6.48
CA ASN A 33 -4.51 -0.80 7.43
C ASN A 33 -5.33 -0.69 8.72
N GLU A 34 -6.65 -0.73 8.62
CA GLU A 34 -7.54 -0.69 9.78
C GLU A 34 -7.48 -1.97 10.62
N LEU A 35 -7.19 -3.11 9.99
CA LEU A 35 -7.02 -4.37 10.70
C LEU A 35 -5.72 -4.41 11.51
N LEU A 36 -4.75 -3.59 11.18
CA LEU A 36 -3.50 -3.53 11.91
C LEU A 36 -3.69 -2.78 13.24
N PRO A 37 -3.05 -3.24 14.33
CA PRO A 37 -3.02 -2.45 15.56
C PRO A 37 -2.46 -1.06 15.29
N GLU A 38 -3.05 -0.05 15.91
CA GLU A 38 -2.67 1.34 15.68
C GLU A 38 -1.18 1.59 15.88
N GLU A 39 -0.59 0.97 16.90
CA GLU A 39 0.84 1.12 17.19
C GLU A 39 1.77 0.47 16.15
N GLN A 40 1.24 -0.41 15.30
CA GLN A 40 2.01 -1.04 14.24
C GLN A 40 1.90 -0.33 12.91
N ARG A 41 0.90 0.53 12.74
CA ARG A 41 0.68 1.25 11.48
C ARG A 41 1.84 2.18 11.20
N TYR A 42 2.39 2.09 9.99
CA TYR A 42 3.49 2.94 9.56
C TYR A 42 3.02 3.95 8.53
N GLU A 43 2.72 3.49 7.31
CA GLU A 43 2.21 4.39 6.27
C GLU A 43 1.42 3.64 5.19
N VAL A 44 0.56 4.40 4.49
CA VAL A 44 -0.11 3.94 3.28
C VAL A 44 0.32 4.89 2.17
N LYS A 45 0.92 4.34 1.11
CA LYS A 45 1.43 5.12 -0.01
C LYS A 45 0.67 4.79 -1.29
N LYS A 46 0.36 5.83 -2.06
CA LYS A 46 -0.21 5.69 -3.38
C LYS A 46 0.91 5.76 -4.42
N HIS A 47 0.92 4.83 -5.34
CA HIS A 47 1.88 4.80 -6.45
C HIS A 47 1.13 4.80 -7.78
N THR A 48 1.65 5.58 -8.72
CA THR A 48 1.11 5.60 -10.08
C THR A 48 2.25 5.32 -11.04
N GLU A 49 2.08 4.34 -11.91
CA GLU A 49 3.06 4.00 -12.94
C GLU A 49 2.48 4.25 -14.31
N ILE A 50 3.29 4.79 -15.21
CA ILE A 50 2.92 5.04 -16.59
C ILE A 50 3.74 4.09 -17.44
N ILE A 51 3.04 3.27 -18.24
CA ILE A 51 3.66 2.32 -19.15
C ILE A 51 3.46 2.84 -20.56
N GLU A 52 4.54 2.99 -21.29
CA GLU A 52 4.47 3.30 -22.74
C GLU A 52 4.36 2.01 -23.54
N VAL A 53 3.34 1.96 -24.35
CA VAL A 53 3.07 0.79 -25.17
C VAL A 53 3.25 1.15 -26.64
#